data_243f9ac88405da0179b7f23d7f39ff31
#
_entry.id   243f9ac88405da0179b7f23d7f39ff31
#
_cell.length_a   1.000
_cell.length_b   1.000
_cell.length_c   1.000
_cell.angle_alpha   90.00
_cell.angle_beta   90.00
_cell.angle_gamma   90.00
#
_symmetry.space_group_name_H-M   'P 1'
#
loop_
_entity.id
_entity.type
_entity.pdbx_description
1 polymer ?
#
loop_
_entity_poly.entity_id
_entity_poly.type
_entity_poly.pdbx_seq_one_letter_code
_entity_poly.pdbx_strand_id
1 'polypeptide(L)'
;MAFEHYIYADGKQLRCGYTTGTCAALAASGAVQRLLTGVWPETVSLRTPKGLTVEVPLEHCRMQGDTAQCSVRKDGGDDVDKTTGALIQANVSLSDTPGVRIRGGQGVGRVTKPGLDQPVGEAAINRVPRQMIREAVEAACRTADYDGGAEVTISVPEGEAIAQKTFNPQMGIVGGISILGTSGIVEPMSMQAMIDTMALELRQAAAQGHKRLILTPGNYGQDFLTRHGLDGLGVPVVKCANFIGDALDQAAAEGFESVLLVGHVGKLVKLAGGIMNTHSRYADCRTELFCAYAAVCGGGQALCEALLDSATTDACIALLDQAGLRAPVMARLLTAIDGHVRRRAAGAYPVGVLLFSNVYGVLGQTEGYEEVLHEWKEG
;
A
#
# COMPACT_ATOMS: atom_id res chain seq x y z
N MET A 1 12.79 -16.12 22.17
CA MET A 1 12.28 -17.08 21.15
C MET A 1 11.89 -16.26 19.91
N ALA A 2 12.03 -16.81 18.70
CA ALA A 2 11.54 -16.13 17.51
C ALA A 2 10.00 -16.16 17.50
N PHE A 3 9.37 -15.12 16.94
CA PHE A 3 7.93 -15.09 16.75
C PHE A 3 7.55 -16.10 15.66
N GLU A 4 6.87 -17.17 16.07
CA GLU A 4 6.54 -18.32 15.23
C GLU A 4 5.06 -18.30 14.82
N HIS A 5 4.74 -17.46 13.87
CA HIS A 5 3.44 -17.44 13.20
C HIS A 5 3.64 -17.49 11.70
N TYR A 6 2.91 -18.35 11.02
CA TYR A 6 3.08 -18.62 9.60
C TYR A 6 1.77 -18.43 8.85
N ILE A 7 1.89 -17.95 7.62
CA ILE A 7 0.81 -17.91 6.64
C ILE A 7 1.17 -18.77 5.44
N TYR A 8 0.18 -19.18 4.67
CA TYR A 8 0.38 -19.90 3.42
C TYR A 8 0.08 -18.97 2.24
N ALA A 9 1.10 -18.60 1.47
CA ALA A 9 0.98 -17.73 0.32
C ALA A 9 1.81 -18.26 -0.85
N ASP A 10 1.26 -18.23 -2.07
CA ASP A 10 1.88 -18.69 -3.32
C ASP A 10 2.52 -20.09 -3.24
N GLY A 11 1.83 -21.02 -2.57
CA GLY A 11 2.30 -22.41 -2.42
C GLY A 11 3.43 -22.56 -1.41
N LYS A 12 3.75 -21.53 -0.61
CA LYS A 12 4.82 -21.56 0.40
C LYS A 12 4.29 -21.18 1.77
N GLN A 13 4.86 -21.79 2.78
CA GLN A 13 4.68 -21.38 4.17
C GLN A 13 5.68 -20.25 4.46
N LEU A 14 5.17 -19.07 4.82
CA LEU A 14 5.97 -17.88 5.08
C LEU A 14 5.79 -17.45 6.53
N ARG A 15 6.92 -17.13 7.20
CA ARG A 15 6.91 -16.65 8.58
C ARG A 15 6.53 -15.19 8.65
N CYS A 16 5.56 -14.87 9.49
CA CYS A 16 5.18 -13.51 9.80
C CYS A 16 6.22 -12.83 10.71
N GLY A 17 6.23 -11.51 10.64
CA GLY A 17 6.96 -10.65 11.56
C GLY A 17 6.02 -9.74 12.36
N TYR A 18 6.58 -8.71 13.00
CA TYR A 18 5.83 -7.71 13.73
C TYR A 18 6.28 -6.29 13.34
N THR A 19 5.36 -5.34 13.46
CA THR A 19 5.53 -3.98 12.93
C THR A 19 6.42 -3.11 13.81
N THR A 20 6.88 -1.96 13.26
CA THR A 20 7.57 -0.92 14.05
C THR A 20 6.72 -0.41 15.21
N GLY A 21 5.38 -0.36 15.03
CA GLY A 21 4.43 0.00 16.08
C GLY A 21 4.42 -1.00 17.24
N THR A 22 4.44 -2.30 16.93
CA THR A 22 4.53 -3.36 17.94
C THR A 22 5.85 -3.29 18.71
N CYS A 23 6.98 -3.08 18.01
CA CYS A 23 8.28 -2.90 18.67
C CYS A 23 8.28 -1.70 19.61
N ALA A 24 7.71 -0.57 19.19
CA ALA A 24 7.62 0.64 20.00
C ALA A 24 6.80 0.44 21.27
N ALA A 25 5.65 -0.25 21.16
CA ALA A 25 4.80 -0.56 22.31
C ALA A 25 5.46 -1.53 23.28
N LEU A 26 6.13 -2.56 22.78
CA LEU A 26 6.90 -3.52 23.60
C LEU A 26 8.07 -2.85 24.32
N ALA A 27 8.85 -2.00 23.61
CA ALA A 27 9.95 -1.26 24.23
C ALA A 27 9.43 -0.29 25.31
N ALA A 28 8.32 0.43 25.06
CA ALA A 28 7.70 1.32 26.02
C ALA A 28 7.20 0.54 27.27
N SER A 29 6.57 -0.62 27.06
CA SER A 29 6.14 -1.52 28.14
C SER A 29 7.30 -1.96 29.02
N GLY A 30 8.42 -2.40 28.44
CA GLY A 30 9.58 -2.82 29.20
C GLY A 30 10.23 -1.69 30.00
N ALA A 31 10.32 -0.49 29.40
CA ALA A 31 10.89 0.67 30.06
C ALA A 31 10.02 1.14 31.24
N VAL A 32 8.69 1.19 31.10
CA VAL A 32 7.80 1.58 32.19
C VAL A 32 7.78 0.53 33.29
N GLN A 33 7.81 -0.77 32.97
CA GLN A 33 7.91 -1.84 33.97
C GLN A 33 9.18 -1.67 34.83
N ARG A 34 10.32 -1.36 34.20
CA ARG A 34 11.57 -1.06 34.93
C ARG A 34 11.40 0.07 35.93
N LEU A 35 10.74 1.16 35.53
CA LEU A 35 10.53 2.33 36.41
C LEU A 35 9.62 2.01 37.58
N LEU A 36 8.58 1.20 37.36
CA LEU A 36 7.59 0.88 38.39
C LEU A 36 8.06 -0.23 39.35
N THR A 37 8.82 -1.23 38.86
CA THR A 37 9.22 -2.40 39.64
C THR A 37 10.66 -2.37 40.13
N GLY A 38 11.50 -1.52 39.56
CA GLY A 38 12.93 -1.50 39.82
C GLY A 38 13.74 -2.60 39.10
N VAL A 39 13.08 -3.48 38.32
CA VAL A 39 13.73 -4.63 37.65
C VAL A 39 13.41 -4.60 36.14
N TRP A 40 14.40 -4.89 35.31
CA TRP A 40 14.16 -5.10 33.88
C TRP A 40 13.49 -6.46 33.67
N PRO A 41 12.37 -6.53 32.92
CA PRO A 41 11.82 -7.81 32.50
C PRO A 41 12.77 -8.49 31.48
N GLU A 42 12.90 -9.80 31.54
CA GLU A 42 13.69 -10.56 30.55
C GLU A 42 13.02 -10.56 29.19
N THR A 43 11.70 -10.69 29.16
CA THR A 43 10.86 -10.59 27.96
C THR A 43 9.70 -9.63 28.19
N VAL A 44 9.17 -9.09 27.13
CA VAL A 44 7.94 -8.30 27.11
C VAL A 44 6.97 -8.89 26.12
N SER A 45 5.70 -8.89 26.47
CA SER A 45 4.64 -9.41 25.60
C SER A 45 3.54 -8.39 25.35
N LEU A 46 2.94 -8.44 24.17
CA LEU A 46 1.83 -7.57 23.76
C LEU A 46 0.86 -8.37 22.89
N ARG A 47 -0.43 -8.22 23.16
CA ARG A 47 -1.48 -8.69 22.25
C ARG A 47 -1.71 -7.61 21.18
N THR A 48 -1.43 -7.95 19.92
CA THR A 48 -1.56 -7.04 18.79
C THR A 48 -3.04 -6.82 18.40
N PRO A 49 -3.39 -5.77 17.64
CA PRO A 49 -4.74 -5.58 17.11
C PRO A 49 -5.25 -6.77 16.28
N LYS A 50 -4.35 -7.54 15.66
CA LYS A 50 -4.69 -8.79 14.97
C LYS A 50 -5.10 -9.93 15.93
N GLY A 51 -4.93 -9.75 17.24
CA GLY A 51 -5.24 -10.74 18.26
C GLY A 51 -4.12 -11.76 18.53
N LEU A 52 -2.97 -11.62 17.89
CA LEU A 52 -1.78 -12.46 18.13
C LEU A 52 -0.92 -11.84 19.24
N THR A 53 -0.36 -12.69 20.09
CA THR A 53 0.60 -12.25 21.11
C THR A 53 2.01 -12.31 20.54
N VAL A 54 2.73 -11.20 20.64
CA VAL A 54 4.16 -11.09 20.31
C VAL A 54 4.91 -10.99 21.62
N GLU A 55 5.87 -11.89 21.84
CA GLU A 55 6.75 -11.92 23.01
C GLU A 55 8.21 -11.90 22.53
N VAL A 56 8.99 -10.94 23.04
CA VAL A 56 10.37 -10.72 22.61
C VAL A 56 11.27 -10.29 23.79
N PRO A 57 12.58 -10.56 23.73
CA PRO A 57 13.53 -10.01 24.68
C PRO A 57 13.73 -8.51 24.46
N LEU A 58 14.13 -7.81 25.50
CA LEU A 58 14.59 -6.43 25.44
C LEU A 58 16.08 -6.36 25.15
N GLU A 59 16.47 -5.36 24.38
CA GLU A 59 17.87 -5.04 24.07
C GLU A 59 18.25 -3.64 24.56
N HIS A 60 19.54 -3.42 24.83
CA HIS A 60 20.11 -2.10 25.17
C HIS A 60 19.39 -1.38 26.33
N CYS A 61 19.06 -2.16 27.37
CA CYS A 61 18.39 -1.66 28.57
C CYS A 61 19.35 -0.83 29.43
N ARG A 62 18.97 0.40 29.77
CA ARG A 62 19.73 1.27 30.69
C ARG A 62 18.88 2.33 31.36
N MET A 63 19.34 2.80 32.53
CA MET A 63 18.78 3.98 33.19
C MET A 63 19.63 5.22 32.84
N GLN A 64 18.96 6.34 32.62
CA GLN A 64 19.56 7.67 32.44
C GLN A 64 18.84 8.64 33.40
N GLY A 65 19.37 8.77 34.62
CA GLY A 65 18.63 9.46 35.69
C GLY A 65 17.31 8.76 35.94
N ASP A 66 16.21 9.52 35.89
CA ASP A 66 14.83 9.03 36.09
C ASP A 66 14.18 8.48 34.79
N THR A 67 14.95 8.34 33.72
CA THR A 67 14.46 7.82 32.43
C THR A 67 14.99 6.41 32.21
N ALA A 68 14.07 5.48 31.96
CA ALA A 68 14.39 4.12 31.52
C ALA A 68 14.42 4.07 29.99
N GLN A 69 15.46 3.49 29.43
CA GLN A 69 15.63 3.27 28.00
C GLN A 69 15.80 1.79 27.71
N CYS A 70 15.05 1.27 26.75
CA CYS A 70 15.33 -0.06 26.17
C CYS A 70 14.89 -0.11 24.71
N SER A 71 15.23 -1.18 24.03
CA SER A 71 14.96 -1.35 22.60
C SER A 71 14.39 -2.73 22.32
N VAL A 72 13.62 -2.81 21.25
CA VAL A 72 13.16 -4.06 20.63
C VAL A 72 13.66 -4.09 19.19
N ARG A 73 14.27 -5.21 18.80
CA ARG A 73 14.71 -5.43 17.43
C ARG A 73 13.53 -5.85 16.56
N LYS A 74 13.33 -5.14 15.47
CA LYS A 74 12.27 -5.48 14.54
C LYS A 74 12.60 -6.74 13.75
N ASP A 75 11.67 -7.69 13.75
CA ASP A 75 11.69 -8.87 12.90
C ASP A 75 10.53 -8.78 11.87
N GLY A 76 10.87 -8.69 10.60
CA GLY A 76 9.91 -8.64 9.48
C GLY A 76 9.44 -10.02 9.02
N GLY A 77 9.92 -11.12 9.62
CA GLY A 77 9.66 -12.47 9.12
C GLY A 77 10.30 -12.66 7.74
N ASP A 78 9.58 -13.33 6.85
CA ASP A 78 10.01 -13.57 5.47
C ASP A 78 9.62 -12.43 4.52
N ASP A 79 9.13 -11.29 5.05
CA ASP A 79 8.84 -10.10 4.24
C ASP A 79 10.13 -9.36 3.84
N VAL A 80 10.15 -8.79 2.64
CA VAL A 80 11.26 -7.99 2.10
C VAL A 80 11.24 -6.56 2.68
N ASP A 81 10.96 -6.44 3.97
CA ASP A 81 10.87 -5.16 4.68
C ASP A 81 12.25 -4.58 4.96
N LYS A 82 12.50 -3.34 4.50
CA LYS A 82 13.77 -2.61 4.70
C LYS A 82 14.02 -2.22 6.15
N THR A 83 13.00 -2.27 7.00
CA THR A 83 13.10 -1.97 8.44
C THR A 83 13.43 -3.19 9.30
N THR A 84 13.53 -4.39 8.72
CA THR A 84 13.95 -5.61 9.41
C THR A 84 15.36 -5.41 10.02
N GLY A 85 15.50 -5.78 11.30
CA GLY A 85 16.74 -5.61 12.06
C GLY A 85 16.90 -4.25 12.74
N ALA A 86 16.05 -3.26 12.43
CA ALA A 86 16.09 -1.96 13.08
C ALA A 86 15.80 -2.06 14.57
N LEU A 87 16.55 -1.31 15.39
CA LEU A 87 16.28 -1.15 16.81
C LEU A 87 15.25 -0.04 17.02
N ILE A 88 14.10 -0.41 17.53
CA ILE A 88 13.07 0.55 17.94
C ILE A 88 13.22 0.76 19.44
N GLN A 89 13.58 1.96 19.82
CA GLN A 89 13.95 2.34 21.17
C GLN A 89 12.84 3.19 21.80
N ALA A 90 12.55 2.92 23.08
CA ALA A 90 11.71 3.77 23.91
C ALA A 90 12.52 4.36 25.07
N ASN A 91 12.38 5.66 25.27
CA ASN A 91 12.83 6.37 26.47
C ASN A 91 11.58 6.77 27.23
N VAL A 92 11.45 6.31 28.47
CA VAL A 92 10.26 6.53 29.29
C VAL A 92 10.65 7.18 30.63
N SER A 93 9.91 8.20 31.03
CA SER A 93 9.93 8.75 32.39
C SER A 93 8.51 8.78 32.95
N LEU A 94 8.37 8.61 34.26
CA LEU A 94 7.08 8.74 34.95
C LEU A 94 6.69 10.22 35.11
N SER A 95 5.40 10.46 35.24
CA SER A 95 4.82 11.80 35.39
C SER A 95 3.68 11.75 36.43
N ASP A 96 3.63 12.73 37.30
CA ASP A 96 2.51 12.88 38.26
C ASP A 96 1.17 13.23 37.59
N THR A 97 1.22 13.67 36.31
CA THR A 97 0.02 13.96 35.54
C THR A 97 -0.44 12.67 34.84
N PRO A 98 -1.68 12.21 35.09
CA PRO A 98 -2.22 11.02 34.44
C PRO A 98 -2.19 11.08 32.91
N GLY A 99 -2.04 9.91 32.28
CA GLY A 99 -2.03 9.73 30.83
C GLY A 99 -0.64 9.55 30.24
N VAL A 100 -0.60 9.17 28.95
CA VAL A 100 0.64 8.83 28.23
C VAL A 100 0.88 9.85 27.12
N ARG A 101 1.97 10.58 27.22
CA ARG A 101 2.44 11.52 26.17
C ARG A 101 3.49 10.85 25.31
N ILE A 102 3.25 10.82 23.98
CA ILE A 102 4.11 10.11 23.03
C ILE A 102 4.75 11.12 22.09
N ARG A 103 6.08 11.07 21.98
CA ARG A 103 6.90 11.94 21.11
C ARG A 103 7.79 11.07 20.21
N GLY A 104 8.14 11.61 19.04
CA GLY A 104 9.19 11.06 18.19
C GLY A 104 10.55 11.68 18.51
N GLY A 105 11.54 10.83 18.69
CA GLY A 105 12.95 11.20 18.88
C GLY A 105 13.77 10.97 17.61
N GLN A 106 15.08 10.78 17.78
CA GLN A 106 16.03 10.57 16.70
C GLN A 106 15.57 9.40 15.77
N GLY A 107 15.64 9.62 14.45
CA GLY A 107 15.35 8.62 13.42
C GLY A 107 13.89 8.21 13.29
N VAL A 108 12.99 8.83 14.06
CA VAL A 108 11.55 8.84 13.76
C VAL A 108 11.27 10.03 12.86
N GLY A 109 10.67 9.77 11.69
CA GLY A 109 10.41 10.80 10.70
C GLY A 109 9.39 11.83 11.15
N ARG A 110 9.42 13.00 10.53
CA ARG A 110 8.40 14.06 10.66
C ARG A 110 7.58 14.16 9.39
N VAL A 111 6.29 14.36 9.56
CA VAL A 111 5.36 14.61 8.47
C VAL A 111 5.56 16.01 7.90
N THR A 112 5.77 16.12 6.60
CA THR A 112 5.97 17.39 5.87
C THR A 112 4.90 17.64 4.81
N LYS A 113 4.10 16.63 4.45
CA LYS A 113 3.01 16.75 3.47
C LYS A 113 1.67 16.36 4.09
N PRO A 114 0.56 17.00 3.68
CA PRO A 114 -0.78 16.60 4.13
C PRO A 114 -1.19 15.22 3.59
N GLY A 115 -2.28 14.65 4.14
CA GLY A 115 -2.83 13.36 3.70
C GLY A 115 -2.25 12.14 4.39
N LEU A 116 -1.31 12.30 5.33
CA LEU A 116 -0.80 11.26 6.21
C LEU A 116 -1.67 11.11 7.47
N ASP A 117 -1.44 10.03 8.22
CA ASP A 117 -2.18 9.73 9.46
C ASP A 117 -1.95 10.81 10.55
N GLN A 118 -0.80 11.46 10.54
CA GLN A 118 -0.45 12.53 11.46
C GLN A 118 -0.40 13.89 10.74
N PRO A 119 -0.74 14.99 11.42
CA PRO A 119 -0.63 16.33 10.87
C PRO A 119 0.80 16.72 10.47
N VAL A 120 0.92 17.67 9.55
CA VAL A 120 2.21 18.26 9.16
C VAL A 120 2.92 18.83 10.40
N GLY A 121 4.21 18.53 10.52
CA GLY A 121 5.05 18.93 11.67
C GLY A 121 5.12 17.87 12.79
N GLU A 122 4.17 16.94 12.86
CA GLU A 122 4.15 15.89 13.86
C GLU A 122 5.10 14.74 13.53
N ALA A 123 5.48 13.97 14.57
CA ALA A 123 6.24 12.75 14.40
C ALA A 123 5.39 11.69 13.68
N ALA A 124 6.01 10.99 12.73
CA ALA A 124 5.38 9.93 11.94
C ALA A 124 5.17 8.65 12.77
N ILE A 125 4.44 8.78 13.88
CA ILE A 125 3.95 7.69 14.72
C ILE A 125 2.45 7.61 14.52
N ASN A 126 1.99 6.61 13.75
CA ASN A 126 0.60 6.51 13.34
C ASN A 126 -0.36 6.24 14.53
N ARG A 127 -1.65 6.45 14.30
CA ARG A 127 -2.69 6.37 15.34
C ARG A 127 -2.69 5.00 16.06
N VAL A 128 -2.66 3.89 15.32
CA VAL A 128 -2.69 2.55 15.91
C VAL A 128 -1.43 2.28 16.76
N PRO A 129 -0.19 2.51 16.30
CA PRO A 129 1.00 2.49 17.16
C PRO A 129 0.90 3.37 18.40
N ARG A 130 0.40 4.61 18.28
CA ARG A 130 0.19 5.49 19.46
C ARG A 130 -0.78 4.86 20.46
N GLN A 131 -1.85 4.24 19.97
CA GLN A 131 -2.80 3.52 20.82
C GLN A 131 -2.14 2.32 21.51
N MET A 132 -1.42 1.48 20.76
CA MET A 132 -0.71 0.31 21.31
C MET A 132 0.31 0.70 22.39
N ILE A 133 1.09 1.76 22.15
CA ILE A 133 2.04 2.30 23.15
C ILE A 133 1.29 2.74 24.40
N ARG A 134 0.20 3.50 24.26
CA ARG A 134 -0.60 3.99 25.36
C ARG A 134 -1.17 2.82 26.19
N GLU A 135 -1.83 1.89 25.54
CA GLU A 135 -2.43 0.73 26.19
C GLU A 135 -1.39 -0.13 26.95
N ALA A 136 -0.21 -0.33 26.36
CA ALA A 136 0.88 -1.10 26.96
C ALA A 136 1.43 -0.41 28.24
N VAL A 137 1.65 0.90 28.19
CA VAL A 137 2.12 1.70 29.33
C VAL A 137 1.06 1.76 30.43
N GLU A 138 -0.19 2.05 30.07
CA GLU A 138 -1.30 2.11 31.03
C GLU A 138 -1.57 0.76 31.71
N ALA A 139 -1.42 -0.35 30.95
CA ALA A 139 -1.53 -1.69 31.53
C ALA A 139 -0.45 -1.94 32.58
N ALA A 140 0.78 -1.55 32.32
CA ALA A 140 1.87 -1.65 33.32
C ALA A 140 1.64 -0.77 34.54
N CYS A 141 1.17 0.49 34.35
CA CYS A 141 0.80 1.38 35.44
C CYS A 141 -0.30 0.77 36.34
N ARG A 142 -1.37 0.25 35.71
CA ARG A 142 -2.45 -0.43 36.46
C ARG A 142 -1.95 -1.64 37.24
N THR A 143 -1.05 -2.43 36.70
CA THR A 143 -0.49 -3.61 37.36
C THR A 143 0.35 -3.24 38.61
N ALA A 144 0.94 -2.03 38.59
CA ALA A 144 1.77 -1.55 39.69
C ALA A 144 1.03 -0.56 40.62
N ASP A 145 -0.30 -0.43 40.49
CA ASP A 145 -1.14 0.52 41.25
C ASP A 145 -0.59 1.97 41.20
N TYR A 146 -0.10 2.38 40.01
CA TYR A 146 0.43 3.71 39.77
C TYR A 146 -0.60 4.59 39.05
N ASP A 147 -1.08 5.65 39.72
CA ASP A 147 -2.12 6.55 39.23
C ASP A 147 -1.59 7.71 38.38
N GLY A 148 -0.29 7.88 38.26
CA GLY A 148 0.33 8.89 37.42
C GLY A 148 0.31 8.55 35.93
N GLY A 149 1.14 9.25 35.17
CA GLY A 149 1.30 9.03 33.74
C GLY A 149 2.74 8.75 33.33
N ALA A 150 2.98 8.79 32.02
CA ALA A 150 4.33 8.61 31.48
C ALA A 150 4.57 9.49 30.24
N GLU A 151 5.81 9.95 30.09
CA GLU A 151 6.31 10.53 28.86
C GLU A 151 7.13 9.49 28.12
N VAL A 152 6.75 9.20 26.87
CA VAL A 152 7.37 8.17 26.03
C VAL A 152 7.97 8.84 24.79
N THR A 153 9.27 8.71 24.59
CA THR A 153 9.94 9.14 23.37
C THR A 153 10.40 7.91 22.60
N ILE A 154 9.88 7.73 21.39
CA ILE A 154 10.27 6.62 20.48
C ILE A 154 11.39 7.11 19.56
N SER A 155 12.46 6.35 19.47
CA SER A 155 13.63 6.64 18.63
C SER A 155 14.02 5.41 17.81
N VAL A 156 14.70 5.64 16.69
CA VAL A 156 15.27 4.60 15.84
C VAL A 156 16.68 5.05 15.47
N PRO A 157 17.74 4.62 16.15
CA PRO A 157 19.09 5.16 15.99
C PRO A 157 19.56 5.22 14.52
N GLU A 158 19.25 4.19 13.71
CA GLU A 158 19.58 4.10 12.29
C GLU A 158 18.43 4.55 11.37
N GLY A 159 17.37 5.12 11.92
CA GLY A 159 16.11 5.39 11.21
C GLY A 159 16.26 6.31 10.01
N GLU A 160 17.14 7.31 10.08
CA GLU A 160 17.40 8.21 8.96
C GLU A 160 18.06 7.49 7.77
N ALA A 161 19.07 6.65 8.03
CA ALA A 161 19.72 5.85 7.00
C ALA A 161 18.80 4.79 6.40
N ILE A 162 17.94 4.18 7.22
CA ILE A 162 16.92 3.22 6.76
C ILE A 162 15.87 3.93 5.89
N ALA A 163 15.42 5.11 6.27
CA ALA A 163 14.39 5.88 5.56
C ALA A 163 14.77 6.14 4.10
N GLN A 164 16.05 6.37 3.80
CA GLN A 164 16.55 6.56 2.43
C GLN A 164 16.32 5.34 1.52
N LYS A 165 16.12 4.16 2.10
CA LYS A 165 15.86 2.90 1.37
C LYS A 165 14.37 2.54 1.32
N THR A 166 13.51 3.43 1.81
CA THR A 166 12.04 3.27 1.87
C THR A 166 11.34 4.33 1.04
N PHE A 167 10.02 4.24 0.95
CA PHE A 167 9.18 5.28 0.32
C PHE A 167 8.94 6.51 1.21
N ASN A 168 9.39 6.53 2.45
CA ASN A 168 9.14 7.63 3.40
C ASN A 168 9.47 9.03 2.85
N PRO A 169 10.65 9.28 2.23
CA PRO A 169 10.97 10.59 1.68
C PRO A 169 10.00 11.04 0.59
N GLN A 170 9.58 10.12 -0.28
CA GLN A 170 8.64 10.41 -1.37
C GLN A 170 7.25 10.79 -0.81
N MET A 171 6.86 10.15 0.28
CA MET A 171 5.62 10.41 0.99
C MET A 171 5.67 11.66 1.88
N GLY A 172 6.78 12.37 1.91
CA GLY A 172 6.95 13.56 2.75
C GLY A 172 7.17 13.23 4.23
N ILE A 173 7.82 12.12 4.53
CA ILE A 173 8.28 11.79 5.88
C ILE A 173 9.80 11.95 5.87
N VAL A 174 10.31 12.93 6.63
CA VAL A 174 11.71 13.36 6.59
C VAL A 174 12.39 13.15 7.95
N GLY A 175 13.67 12.82 7.93
CA GLY A 175 14.50 12.67 9.14
C GLY A 175 14.40 11.31 9.82
N GLY A 176 13.71 10.35 9.23
CA GLY A 176 13.61 9.01 9.79
C GLY A 176 12.51 8.14 9.18
N ILE A 177 12.27 6.98 9.79
CA ILE A 177 11.21 6.06 9.40
C ILE A 177 9.89 6.36 10.11
N SER A 178 8.79 5.83 9.56
CA SER A 178 7.49 5.81 10.24
C SER A 178 7.41 4.70 11.27
N ILE A 179 6.75 4.98 12.37
CA ILE A 179 6.28 3.99 13.33
C ILE A 179 4.83 3.66 12.94
N LEU A 180 4.63 2.53 12.30
CA LEU A 180 3.38 2.14 11.65
C LEU A 180 3.00 0.67 11.91
N GLY A 181 1.80 0.29 11.43
CA GLY A 181 1.25 -1.05 11.49
C GLY A 181 -0.15 -1.05 12.08
N THR A 182 -1.17 -1.34 11.25
CA THR A 182 -2.58 -1.36 11.65
C THR A 182 -2.95 -2.65 12.39
N SER A 183 -2.37 -3.77 12.00
CA SER A 183 -2.60 -5.10 12.61
C SER A 183 -1.59 -5.45 13.71
N GLY A 184 -0.46 -4.74 13.77
CA GLY A 184 0.68 -5.06 14.62
C GLY A 184 1.58 -6.20 14.08
N ILE A 185 1.15 -6.91 13.06
CA ILE A 185 1.84 -8.06 12.44
C ILE A 185 2.24 -7.70 11.00
N VAL A 186 3.42 -8.17 10.59
CA VAL A 186 3.87 -8.13 9.20
C VAL A 186 3.54 -9.49 8.57
N GLU A 187 2.69 -9.47 7.56
CA GLU A 187 2.39 -10.65 6.75
C GLU A 187 3.14 -10.54 5.43
N PRO A 188 4.07 -11.48 5.13
CA PRO A 188 4.78 -11.45 3.86
C PRO A 188 3.84 -11.50 2.66
N MET A 189 4.16 -10.73 1.61
CA MET A 189 3.36 -10.66 0.38
C MET A 189 1.91 -10.19 0.60
N SER A 190 1.66 -9.36 1.59
CA SER A 190 0.32 -8.87 1.92
C SER A 190 -0.25 -8.01 0.78
N MET A 191 -1.33 -8.49 0.15
CA MET A 191 -2.09 -7.70 -0.82
C MET A 191 -2.75 -6.48 -0.17
N GLN A 192 -3.21 -6.62 1.08
CA GLN A 192 -3.80 -5.51 1.83
C GLN A 192 -2.78 -4.38 2.05
N ALA A 193 -1.52 -4.71 2.35
CA ALA A 193 -0.47 -3.69 2.50
C ALA A 193 -0.23 -2.92 1.18
N MET A 194 -0.34 -3.58 0.03
CA MET A 194 -0.25 -2.91 -1.28
C MET A 194 -1.45 -1.99 -1.54
N ILE A 195 -2.66 -2.43 -1.21
CA ILE A 195 -3.89 -1.62 -1.31
C ILE A 195 -3.80 -0.42 -0.37
N ASP A 196 -3.37 -0.62 0.88
CA ASP A 196 -3.22 0.46 1.87
C ASP A 196 -2.18 1.51 1.41
N THR A 197 -1.09 1.08 0.80
CA THR A 197 -0.06 1.98 0.24
C THR A 197 -0.63 2.80 -0.92
N MET A 198 -1.33 2.16 -1.86
CA MET A 198 -2.01 2.85 -2.96
C MET A 198 -3.07 3.84 -2.44
N ALA A 199 -3.90 3.44 -1.49
CA ALA A 199 -4.89 4.31 -0.86
C ALA A 199 -4.25 5.54 -0.20
N LEU A 200 -3.08 5.37 0.40
CA LEU A 200 -2.33 6.47 0.99
C LEU A 200 -1.80 7.45 -0.07
N GLU A 201 -1.27 6.94 -1.19
CA GLU A 201 -0.84 7.78 -2.33
C GLU A 201 -2.01 8.60 -2.90
N LEU A 202 -3.18 7.98 -3.07
CA LEU A 202 -4.40 8.65 -3.53
C LEU A 202 -4.85 9.74 -2.56
N ARG A 203 -4.89 9.44 -1.26
CA ARG A 203 -5.21 10.41 -0.21
C ARG A 203 -4.26 11.59 -0.19
N GLN A 204 -2.96 11.36 -0.34
CA GLN A 204 -1.98 12.43 -0.42
C GLN A 204 -2.19 13.34 -1.64
N ALA A 205 -2.46 12.76 -2.80
CA ALA A 205 -2.74 13.52 -4.00
C ALA A 205 -4.00 14.39 -3.82
N ALA A 206 -5.07 13.84 -3.27
CA ALA A 206 -6.29 14.58 -2.96
C ALA A 206 -6.06 15.71 -1.93
N ALA A 207 -5.29 15.43 -0.86
CA ALA A 207 -4.94 16.40 0.18
C ALA A 207 -4.04 17.56 -0.34
N GLN A 208 -3.32 17.34 -1.43
CA GLN A 208 -2.56 18.38 -2.15
C GLN A 208 -3.44 19.20 -3.11
N GLY A 209 -4.73 18.92 -3.17
CA GLY A 209 -5.71 19.65 -3.99
C GLY A 209 -5.88 19.09 -5.40
N HIS A 210 -5.27 17.95 -5.73
CA HIS A 210 -5.47 17.35 -7.03
C HIS A 210 -6.88 16.76 -7.17
N LYS A 211 -7.55 17.12 -8.27
CA LYS A 211 -8.89 16.65 -8.62
C LYS A 211 -8.89 15.65 -9.79
N ARG A 212 -7.79 15.62 -10.52
CA ARG A 212 -7.55 14.79 -11.70
C ARG A 212 -6.55 13.70 -11.33
N LEU A 213 -6.69 12.49 -11.87
CA LEU A 213 -5.88 11.35 -11.50
C LEU A 213 -5.57 10.46 -12.70
N ILE A 214 -4.32 10.02 -12.83
CA ILE A 214 -3.94 8.93 -13.72
C ILE A 214 -3.66 7.68 -12.88
N LEU A 215 -4.35 6.59 -13.19
CA LEU A 215 -4.09 5.26 -12.65
C LEU A 215 -3.33 4.42 -13.66
N THR A 216 -2.31 3.68 -13.19
CA THR A 216 -1.59 2.74 -14.04
C THR A 216 -1.28 1.42 -13.34
N PRO A 217 -1.64 0.26 -13.94
CA PRO A 217 -1.34 -1.05 -13.38
C PRO A 217 0.07 -1.51 -13.79
N GLY A 218 1.07 -1.17 -12.99
CA GLY A 218 2.44 -1.65 -13.15
C GLY A 218 3.40 -0.68 -13.86
N ASN A 219 4.64 -1.13 -14.07
CA ASN A 219 5.73 -0.25 -14.53
C ASN A 219 5.60 0.17 -16.01
N TYR A 220 5.10 -0.70 -16.87
CA TYR A 220 4.93 -0.37 -18.31
C TYR A 220 4.03 0.85 -18.55
N GLY A 221 3.07 1.10 -17.66
CA GLY A 221 2.21 2.28 -17.77
C GLY A 221 2.98 3.58 -17.55
N GLN A 222 3.88 3.64 -16.57
CA GLN A 222 4.72 4.80 -16.33
C GLN A 222 5.60 5.13 -17.56
N ASP A 223 6.28 4.11 -18.09
CA ASP A 223 7.14 4.26 -19.27
C ASP A 223 6.32 4.71 -20.50
N PHE A 224 5.08 4.24 -20.62
CA PHE A 224 4.17 4.64 -21.68
C PHE A 224 3.76 6.11 -21.52
N LEU A 225 3.37 6.54 -20.33
CA LEU A 225 2.98 7.92 -20.03
C LEU A 225 4.10 8.90 -20.38
N THR A 226 5.33 8.60 -19.97
CA THR A 226 6.51 9.43 -20.27
C THR A 226 6.76 9.52 -21.78
N ARG A 227 6.71 8.40 -22.51
CA ARG A 227 6.93 8.38 -23.95
C ARG A 227 5.86 9.16 -24.74
N HIS A 228 4.66 9.28 -24.20
CA HIS A 228 3.55 9.97 -24.87
C HIS A 228 3.24 11.35 -24.26
N GLY A 229 4.10 11.86 -23.35
CA GLY A 229 3.98 13.19 -22.76
C GLY A 229 2.75 13.37 -21.87
N LEU A 230 2.13 12.28 -21.42
CA LEU A 230 0.98 12.32 -20.52
C LEU A 230 1.36 12.61 -19.07
N ASP A 231 2.61 12.37 -18.69
CA ASP A 231 3.19 12.76 -17.40
C ASP A 231 3.42 14.28 -17.28
N GLY A 232 3.48 14.99 -18.43
CA GLY A 232 3.59 16.45 -18.47
C GLY A 232 2.29 17.22 -18.18
N LEU A 233 1.17 16.53 -17.96
CA LEU A 233 -0.13 17.16 -17.68
C LEU A 233 -0.25 17.75 -16.26
N GLY A 234 0.75 17.59 -15.40
CA GLY A 234 0.69 18.04 -14.00
C GLY A 234 -0.32 17.28 -13.14
N VAL A 235 -0.79 16.14 -13.63
CA VAL A 235 -1.75 15.25 -12.94
C VAL A 235 -0.99 14.14 -12.24
N PRO A 236 -1.30 13.83 -10.96
CA PRO A 236 -0.65 12.75 -10.24
C PRO A 236 -0.88 11.40 -10.91
N VAL A 237 0.17 10.59 -10.96
CA VAL A 237 0.14 9.22 -11.47
C VAL A 237 0.30 8.25 -10.30
N VAL A 238 -0.72 7.43 -10.05
CA VAL A 238 -0.70 6.43 -8.98
C VAL A 238 -0.69 5.03 -9.57
N LYS A 239 0.21 4.18 -9.03
CA LYS A 239 0.33 2.78 -9.43
C LYS A 239 -0.67 1.93 -8.69
N CYS A 240 -1.66 1.38 -9.39
CA CYS A 240 -2.69 0.53 -8.79
C CYS A 240 -2.38 -0.98 -8.84
N ALA A 241 -1.20 -1.38 -9.32
CA ALA A 241 -0.77 -2.78 -9.46
C ALA A 241 -1.82 -3.66 -10.17
N ASN A 242 -2.46 -4.57 -9.44
CA ASN A 242 -3.54 -5.41 -9.96
C ASN A 242 -4.91 -4.99 -9.39
N PHE A 243 -4.95 -4.02 -8.49
CA PHE A 243 -6.12 -3.63 -7.68
C PHE A 243 -6.89 -2.48 -8.33
N ILE A 244 -7.31 -2.67 -9.58
CA ILE A 244 -7.97 -1.60 -10.35
C ILE A 244 -9.31 -1.21 -9.71
N GLY A 245 -10.09 -2.20 -9.26
CA GLY A 245 -11.35 -1.92 -8.58
C GLY A 245 -11.18 -1.12 -7.30
N ASP A 246 -10.22 -1.54 -6.44
CA ASP A 246 -9.90 -0.83 -5.19
C ASP A 246 -9.41 0.59 -5.45
N ALA A 247 -8.61 0.79 -6.53
CA ALA A 247 -8.12 2.11 -6.93
C ALA A 247 -9.26 3.04 -7.37
N LEU A 248 -10.21 2.53 -8.15
CA LEU A 248 -11.38 3.29 -8.58
C LEU A 248 -12.29 3.66 -7.39
N ASP A 249 -12.53 2.72 -6.47
CA ASP A 249 -13.32 2.97 -5.27
C ASP A 249 -12.65 4.02 -4.36
N GLN A 250 -11.33 3.91 -4.18
CA GLN A 250 -10.59 4.86 -3.37
C GLN A 250 -10.55 6.25 -4.01
N ALA A 251 -10.43 6.34 -5.34
CA ALA A 251 -10.50 7.61 -6.06
C ALA A 251 -11.85 8.32 -5.82
N ALA A 252 -12.97 7.56 -5.80
CA ALA A 252 -14.27 8.09 -5.44
C ALA A 252 -14.32 8.58 -3.98
N ALA A 253 -13.79 7.78 -3.06
CA ALA A 253 -13.78 8.10 -1.63
C ALA A 253 -12.95 9.35 -1.30
N GLU A 254 -11.87 9.61 -2.04
CA GLU A 254 -11.00 10.79 -1.86
C GLU A 254 -11.48 12.03 -2.66
N GLY A 255 -12.57 11.91 -3.41
CA GLY A 255 -13.22 13.02 -4.10
C GLY A 255 -12.49 13.51 -5.35
N PHE A 256 -11.84 12.61 -6.09
CA PHE A 256 -11.35 12.91 -7.43
C PHE A 256 -12.52 13.18 -8.38
N GLU A 257 -12.35 14.13 -9.30
CA GLU A 257 -13.39 14.59 -10.21
C GLU A 257 -13.26 13.96 -11.60
N SER A 258 -12.09 13.45 -11.98
CA SER A 258 -11.88 12.69 -13.21
C SER A 258 -10.66 11.76 -13.14
N VAL A 259 -10.76 10.60 -13.82
CA VAL A 259 -9.73 9.54 -13.77
C VAL A 259 -9.40 9.01 -15.15
N LEU A 260 -8.12 8.92 -15.49
CA LEU A 260 -7.63 8.15 -16.63
C LEU A 260 -6.94 6.86 -16.16
N LEU A 261 -7.37 5.73 -16.70
CA LEU A 261 -6.73 4.44 -16.50
C LEU A 261 -5.90 4.08 -17.74
N VAL A 262 -4.58 4.08 -17.62
CA VAL A 262 -3.66 3.82 -18.74
C VAL A 262 -2.88 2.54 -18.45
N GLY A 263 -3.01 1.53 -19.31
CA GLY A 263 -2.33 0.27 -19.03
C GLY A 263 -2.17 -0.68 -20.21
N HIS A 264 -1.27 -1.64 -20.00
CA HIS A 264 -0.97 -2.69 -20.97
C HIS A 264 -2.16 -3.64 -21.15
N VAL A 265 -2.43 -4.02 -22.41
CA VAL A 265 -3.55 -4.90 -22.78
C VAL A 265 -3.57 -6.21 -22.01
N GLY A 266 -2.41 -6.78 -21.66
CA GLY A 266 -2.29 -8.01 -20.86
C GLY A 266 -2.96 -7.96 -19.49
N LYS A 267 -3.19 -6.74 -18.94
CA LYS A 267 -3.96 -6.54 -17.71
C LYS A 267 -5.36 -6.01 -17.99
N LEU A 268 -5.45 -4.93 -18.79
CA LEU A 268 -6.71 -4.22 -18.94
C LEU A 268 -7.76 -4.96 -19.79
N VAL A 269 -7.36 -5.89 -20.66
CA VAL A 269 -8.35 -6.73 -21.37
C VAL A 269 -9.27 -7.49 -20.42
N LYS A 270 -8.78 -7.86 -19.23
CA LYS A 270 -9.57 -8.55 -18.20
C LYS A 270 -10.77 -7.75 -17.71
N LEU A 271 -10.69 -6.42 -17.78
CA LEU A 271 -11.81 -5.54 -17.44
C LEU A 271 -13.02 -5.74 -18.37
N ALA A 272 -12.82 -6.21 -19.61
CA ALA A 272 -13.92 -6.54 -20.51
C ALA A 272 -14.80 -7.68 -19.98
N GLY A 273 -14.26 -8.52 -19.08
CA GLY A 273 -14.99 -9.53 -18.34
C GLY A 273 -15.41 -9.10 -16.93
N GLY A 274 -15.23 -7.82 -16.57
CA GLY A 274 -15.54 -7.30 -15.23
C GLY A 274 -14.53 -7.69 -14.15
N ILE A 275 -13.36 -8.22 -14.53
CA ILE A 275 -12.32 -8.67 -13.59
C ILE A 275 -11.51 -7.45 -13.13
N MET A 276 -11.86 -6.92 -11.96
CA MET A 276 -11.26 -5.70 -11.41
C MET A 276 -9.97 -5.93 -10.61
N ASN A 277 -9.67 -7.16 -10.19
CA ASN A 277 -8.36 -7.56 -9.73
C ASN A 277 -7.68 -8.39 -10.83
N THR A 278 -6.70 -7.80 -11.51
CA THR A 278 -6.08 -8.37 -12.70
C THR A 278 -4.98 -9.40 -12.41
N HIS A 279 -4.75 -9.77 -11.15
CA HIS A 279 -3.80 -10.81 -10.78
C HIS A 279 -4.28 -12.17 -11.27
N SER A 280 -3.41 -12.95 -11.95
CA SER A 280 -3.76 -14.24 -12.57
C SER A 280 -4.24 -15.31 -11.58
N ARG A 281 -3.92 -15.17 -10.28
CA ARG A 281 -4.46 -16.03 -9.21
C ARG A 281 -5.98 -15.97 -9.10
N TYR A 282 -6.59 -14.81 -9.41
CA TYR A 282 -8.05 -14.63 -9.32
C TYR A 282 -8.74 -15.04 -10.59
N ALA A 283 -8.24 -14.58 -11.73
CA ALA A 283 -8.73 -14.96 -13.04
C ALA A 283 -7.70 -14.62 -14.11
N ASP A 284 -7.56 -15.43 -15.13
CA ASP A 284 -6.83 -15.06 -16.34
C ASP A 284 -7.79 -14.57 -17.42
N CYS A 285 -8.54 -15.42 -18.05
CA CYS A 285 -9.59 -15.13 -19.04
C CYS A 285 -9.18 -14.23 -20.21
N ARG A 286 -7.88 -14.01 -20.45
CA ARG A 286 -7.40 -13.11 -21.53
C ARG A 286 -7.72 -13.65 -22.90
N THR A 287 -7.33 -14.90 -23.14
CA THR A 287 -7.54 -15.59 -24.43
C THR A 287 -9.00 -15.87 -24.69
N GLU A 288 -9.76 -16.24 -23.66
CA GLU A 288 -11.21 -16.46 -23.72
C GLU A 288 -11.96 -15.19 -24.10
N LEU A 289 -11.56 -14.02 -23.56
CA LEU A 289 -12.16 -12.74 -23.94
C LEU A 289 -11.87 -12.41 -25.43
N PHE A 290 -10.62 -12.56 -25.87
CA PHE A 290 -10.31 -12.36 -27.30
C PHE A 290 -11.09 -13.33 -28.17
N CYS A 291 -11.18 -14.61 -27.82
CA CYS A 291 -11.92 -15.63 -28.53
C CYS A 291 -13.43 -15.27 -28.60
N ALA A 292 -14.05 -14.94 -27.50
CA ALA A 292 -15.47 -14.60 -27.44
C ALA A 292 -15.82 -13.41 -28.34
N TYR A 293 -15.03 -12.33 -28.27
CA TYR A 293 -15.26 -11.15 -29.09
C TYR A 293 -14.89 -11.37 -30.56
N ALA A 294 -13.88 -12.20 -30.86
CA ALA A 294 -13.57 -12.60 -32.23
C ALA A 294 -14.72 -13.37 -32.85
N ALA A 295 -15.30 -14.35 -32.14
CA ALA A 295 -16.45 -15.11 -32.60
C ALA A 295 -17.66 -14.19 -32.94
N VAL A 296 -17.97 -13.23 -32.08
CA VAL A 296 -19.05 -12.24 -32.31
C VAL A 296 -18.74 -11.33 -33.52
N CYS A 297 -17.46 -11.10 -33.82
CA CYS A 297 -17.03 -10.34 -34.99
C CYS A 297 -16.88 -11.16 -36.28
N GLY A 298 -17.31 -12.43 -36.29
CA GLY A 298 -17.28 -13.30 -37.45
C GLY A 298 -16.04 -14.17 -37.54
N GLY A 299 -15.24 -14.26 -36.47
CA GLY A 299 -14.12 -15.19 -36.37
C GLY A 299 -14.58 -16.65 -36.42
N GLY A 300 -14.04 -17.44 -37.36
CA GLY A 300 -14.36 -18.85 -37.45
C GLY A 300 -13.71 -19.70 -36.34
N GLN A 301 -14.11 -20.98 -36.27
CA GLN A 301 -13.67 -21.93 -35.25
C GLN A 301 -12.12 -22.00 -35.15
N ALA A 302 -11.43 -22.12 -36.28
CA ALA A 302 -9.98 -22.21 -36.28
C ALA A 302 -9.27 -21.01 -35.65
N LEU A 303 -9.80 -19.78 -35.88
CA LEU A 303 -9.27 -18.59 -35.23
C LEU A 303 -9.53 -18.63 -33.71
N CYS A 304 -10.73 -19.05 -33.30
CA CYS A 304 -11.09 -19.13 -31.90
C CYS A 304 -10.20 -20.14 -31.16
N GLU A 305 -9.93 -21.30 -31.75
CA GLU A 305 -9.02 -22.30 -31.18
C GLU A 305 -7.59 -21.74 -31.09
N ALA A 306 -7.08 -21.09 -32.12
CA ALA A 306 -5.76 -20.47 -32.09
C ALA A 306 -5.64 -19.34 -31.05
N LEU A 307 -6.70 -18.58 -30.83
CA LEU A 307 -6.74 -17.54 -29.78
C LEU A 307 -6.69 -18.17 -28.39
N LEU A 308 -7.42 -19.24 -28.15
CA LEU A 308 -7.42 -19.95 -26.86
C LEU A 308 -6.05 -20.55 -26.54
N ASP A 309 -5.36 -21.07 -27.56
CA ASP A 309 -4.00 -21.66 -27.41
C ASP A 309 -2.88 -20.61 -27.32
N SER A 310 -3.21 -19.33 -27.44
CA SER A 310 -2.22 -18.25 -27.41
C SER A 310 -1.63 -18.06 -26.02
N ALA A 311 -0.30 -18.00 -25.93
CA ALA A 311 0.40 -17.77 -24.66
C ALA A 311 0.34 -16.31 -24.17
N THR A 312 0.14 -15.34 -25.09
CA THR A 312 0.19 -13.91 -24.77
C THR A 312 -0.91 -13.13 -25.49
N THR A 313 -1.26 -11.98 -24.96
CA THR A 313 -2.20 -11.04 -25.61
C THR A 313 -1.66 -10.48 -26.94
N ASP A 314 -0.34 -10.33 -27.08
CA ASP A 314 0.28 -9.90 -28.32
C ASP A 314 0.16 -10.95 -29.42
N ALA A 315 0.21 -12.25 -29.06
CA ALA A 315 -0.07 -13.34 -29.99
C ALA A 315 -1.54 -13.32 -30.44
N CYS A 316 -2.48 -13.07 -29.52
CA CYS A 316 -3.88 -12.90 -29.89
C CYS A 316 -4.08 -11.73 -30.87
N ILE A 317 -3.41 -10.60 -30.63
CA ILE A 317 -3.48 -9.43 -31.53
C ILE A 317 -2.93 -9.78 -32.92
N ALA A 318 -1.81 -10.51 -33.00
CA ALA A 318 -1.25 -10.95 -34.27
C ALA A 318 -2.22 -11.84 -35.08
N LEU A 319 -2.91 -12.77 -34.43
CA LEU A 319 -3.92 -13.62 -35.05
C LEU A 319 -5.12 -12.80 -35.55
N LEU A 320 -5.56 -11.83 -34.77
CA LEU A 320 -6.64 -10.92 -35.18
C LEU A 320 -6.24 -10.03 -36.35
N ASP A 321 -4.98 -9.57 -36.41
CA ASP A 321 -4.46 -8.82 -37.56
C ASP A 321 -4.46 -9.67 -38.83
N GLN A 322 -3.99 -10.92 -38.76
CA GLN A 322 -4.01 -11.87 -39.88
C GLN A 322 -5.44 -12.14 -40.36
N ALA A 323 -6.41 -12.19 -39.46
CA ALA A 323 -7.81 -12.39 -39.79
C ALA A 323 -8.55 -11.11 -40.22
N GLY A 324 -7.91 -9.94 -40.17
CA GLY A 324 -8.56 -8.64 -40.45
C GLY A 324 -9.61 -8.24 -39.40
N LEU A 325 -9.58 -8.83 -38.21
CA LEU A 325 -10.59 -8.66 -37.16
C LEU A 325 -10.12 -7.80 -35.97
N ARG A 326 -8.87 -7.31 -35.98
CA ARG A 326 -8.34 -6.53 -34.84
C ARG A 326 -9.22 -5.33 -34.51
N ALA A 327 -9.55 -4.49 -35.48
CA ALA A 327 -10.30 -3.28 -35.23
C ALA A 327 -11.71 -3.54 -34.64
N PRO A 328 -12.56 -4.40 -35.22
CA PRO A 328 -13.87 -4.68 -34.65
C PRO A 328 -13.83 -5.39 -33.29
N VAL A 329 -12.85 -6.27 -33.06
CA VAL A 329 -12.67 -6.96 -31.77
C VAL A 329 -12.25 -5.96 -30.68
N MET A 330 -11.25 -5.14 -30.96
CA MET A 330 -10.78 -4.12 -30.01
C MET A 330 -11.88 -3.10 -29.67
N ALA A 331 -12.67 -2.67 -30.64
CA ALA A 331 -13.79 -1.77 -30.39
C ALA A 331 -14.81 -2.38 -29.41
N ARG A 332 -15.17 -3.65 -29.58
CA ARG A 332 -16.10 -4.35 -28.66
C ARG A 332 -15.50 -4.55 -27.27
N LEU A 333 -14.22 -4.93 -27.18
CA LEU A 333 -13.50 -5.05 -25.92
C LEU A 333 -13.49 -3.71 -25.16
N LEU A 334 -13.19 -2.61 -25.85
CA LEU A 334 -13.18 -1.26 -25.28
C LEU A 334 -14.57 -0.83 -24.80
N THR A 335 -15.64 -1.11 -25.57
CA THR A 335 -17.01 -0.85 -25.12
C THR A 335 -17.35 -1.62 -23.83
N ALA A 336 -16.96 -2.89 -23.73
CA ALA A 336 -17.18 -3.69 -22.54
C ALA A 336 -16.36 -3.17 -21.34
N ILE A 337 -15.10 -2.81 -21.56
CA ILE A 337 -14.24 -2.19 -20.54
C ILE A 337 -14.87 -0.89 -20.03
N ASP A 338 -15.28 0.01 -20.93
CA ASP A 338 -15.95 1.26 -20.57
C ASP A 338 -17.17 1.02 -19.68
N GLY A 339 -18.05 0.10 -20.09
CA GLY A 339 -19.23 -0.27 -19.31
C GLY A 339 -18.90 -0.79 -17.89
N HIS A 340 -17.84 -1.56 -17.74
CA HIS A 340 -17.45 -2.09 -16.44
C HIS A 340 -16.76 -1.05 -15.54
N VAL A 341 -15.89 -0.20 -16.09
CA VAL A 341 -15.21 0.83 -15.28
C VAL A 341 -16.17 1.95 -14.88
N ARG A 342 -17.06 2.39 -15.78
CA ARG A 342 -18.12 3.38 -15.47
C ARG A 342 -19.07 2.84 -14.38
N ARG A 343 -19.46 1.56 -14.46
CA ARG A 343 -20.28 0.91 -13.43
C ARG A 343 -19.57 0.86 -12.10
N ARG A 344 -18.25 0.61 -12.07
CA ARG A 344 -17.46 0.61 -10.83
C ARG A 344 -17.32 2.00 -10.24
N ALA A 345 -17.09 3.02 -11.07
CA ALA A 345 -17.07 4.41 -10.63
C ALA A 345 -18.44 4.91 -10.14
N ALA A 346 -19.53 4.19 -10.44
CA ALA A 346 -20.89 4.44 -9.97
C ALA A 346 -21.38 5.89 -10.15
N GLY A 347 -20.87 6.61 -11.17
CA GLY A 347 -21.22 8.01 -11.44
C GLY A 347 -20.50 9.02 -10.54
N ALA A 348 -19.56 8.60 -9.71
CA ALA A 348 -18.78 9.52 -8.86
C ALA A 348 -17.90 10.49 -9.67
N TYR A 349 -17.42 10.03 -10.83
CA TYR A 349 -16.58 10.82 -11.74
C TYR A 349 -16.55 10.18 -13.13
N PRO A 350 -16.27 10.95 -14.21
CA PRO A 350 -15.95 10.41 -15.53
C PRO A 350 -14.62 9.63 -15.48
N VAL A 351 -14.61 8.47 -16.16
CA VAL A 351 -13.43 7.62 -16.24
C VAL A 351 -13.15 7.25 -17.69
N GLY A 352 -11.90 7.48 -18.12
CA GLY A 352 -11.41 7.07 -19.42
C GLY A 352 -10.37 5.96 -19.32
N VAL A 353 -10.30 5.09 -20.33
CA VAL A 353 -9.32 4.01 -20.39
C VAL A 353 -8.55 4.04 -21.69
N LEU A 354 -7.21 3.91 -21.61
CA LEU A 354 -6.34 3.73 -22.76
C LEU A 354 -5.61 2.39 -22.65
N LEU A 355 -5.74 1.57 -23.70
CA LEU A 355 -5.04 0.30 -23.82
C LEU A 355 -3.85 0.44 -24.77
N PHE A 356 -2.70 -0.12 -24.35
CA PHE A 356 -1.53 -0.22 -25.20
C PHE A 356 -0.87 -1.60 -25.13
N SER A 357 -0.04 -1.90 -26.12
CA SER A 357 0.93 -2.99 -26.13
C SER A 357 2.33 -2.40 -26.34
N ASN A 358 3.34 -3.06 -25.78
CA ASN A 358 4.74 -2.68 -26.04
C ASN A 358 5.17 -2.99 -27.49
N VAL A 359 4.45 -3.89 -28.18
CA VAL A 359 4.73 -4.32 -29.56
C VAL A 359 3.94 -3.48 -30.55
N TYR A 360 2.64 -3.24 -30.26
CA TYR A 360 1.69 -2.64 -31.21
C TYR A 360 1.36 -1.16 -30.90
N GLY A 361 1.95 -0.59 -29.86
CA GLY A 361 1.64 0.79 -29.44
C GLY A 361 0.23 0.91 -28.88
N VAL A 362 -0.44 2.04 -29.15
CA VAL A 362 -1.83 2.27 -28.74
C VAL A 362 -2.75 1.30 -29.46
N LEU A 363 -3.53 0.54 -28.72
CA LEU A 363 -4.51 -0.43 -29.22
C LEU A 363 -5.92 0.15 -29.29
N GLY A 364 -6.18 1.20 -28.55
CA GLY A 364 -7.44 1.92 -28.53
C GLY A 364 -7.73 2.53 -27.16
N GLN A 365 -8.80 3.30 -27.15
CA GLN A 365 -9.26 4.04 -25.97
C GLN A 365 -10.77 4.02 -25.89
N THR A 366 -11.31 4.19 -24.67
CA THR A 366 -12.76 4.29 -24.47
C THR A 366 -13.24 5.70 -24.83
N GLU A 367 -14.54 5.86 -25.03
CA GLU A 367 -15.17 7.16 -25.28
C GLU A 367 -14.86 8.15 -24.15
N GLY A 368 -14.94 7.71 -22.89
CA GLY A 368 -14.61 8.51 -21.71
C GLY A 368 -13.15 9.01 -21.67
N TYR A 369 -12.23 8.37 -22.39
CA TYR A 369 -10.84 8.85 -22.45
C TYR A 369 -10.74 10.20 -23.15
N GLU A 370 -11.41 10.37 -24.30
CA GLU A 370 -11.43 11.65 -25.04
C GLU A 370 -12.12 12.74 -24.21
N GLU A 371 -13.25 12.41 -23.56
CA GLU A 371 -14.00 13.34 -22.72
C GLU A 371 -13.10 13.90 -21.60
N VAL A 372 -12.46 13.02 -20.84
CA VAL A 372 -11.58 13.39 -19.71
C VAL A 372 -10.34 14.14 -20.19
N LEU A 373 -9.70 13.68 -21.26
CA LEU A 373 -8.48 14.32 -21.77
C LEU A 373 -8.75 15.72 -22.35
N HIS A 374 -9.90 15.91 -22.99
CA HIS A 374 -10.32 17.21 -23.50
C HIS A 374 -10.51 18.20 -22.34
N GLU A 375 -11.27 17.82 -21.31
CA GLU A 375 -11.44 18.62 -20.10
C GLU A 375 -10.11 19.03 -19.47
N TRP A 376 -9.13 18.10 -19.44
CA TRP A 376 -7.83 18.36 -18.83
C TRP A 376 -6.94 19.34 -19.62
N LYS A 377 -7.15 19.46 -20.92
CA LYS A 377 -6.39 20.36 -21.80
C LYS A 377 -6.98 21.77 -21.87
N GLU A 378 -8.28 21.90 -21.59
CA GLU A 378 -8.98 23.19 -21.64
C GLU A 378 -9.02 23.90 -20.27
N GLY A 379 -8.85 23.20 -19.14
CA GLY A 379 -8.85 23.73 -17.78
C GLY A 379 -7.47 23.69 -17.13
#